data_9a9524da670511afdd41d808e8c35b19
#
_entry.id   9a9524da670511afdd41d808e8c35b19
#
_cell.length_a   1.000
_cell.length_b   1.000
_cell.length_c   1.000
_cell.angle_alpha   90.00
_cell.angle_beta   90.00
_cell.angle_gamma   90.00
#
_symmetry.space_group_name_H-M   'P 1'
#
loop_
_entity.id
_entity.type
_entity.pdbx_description
1 polymer ?
#
loop_
_entity_poly.entity_id
_entity_poly.type
_entity_poly.pdbx_seq_one_letter_code
_entity_poly.pdbx_strand_id
1 'polypeptide(L)'
;MNILITGVDGYIGTVLAAYLITRGHSVTGLDTGFYRDGWLYNDQALQRPGCVNRDLRAITENDVTGFDAVVHLAELSNDPLGQHNPELTYAINHQASVALAAMCRKSGVSRFVYTSSCSVYGTGSGEFKSEESETNPQTAYAKCKLLVENDVTRLANDNFSPTFLRNSTAYGPSPRMRFDLVLNNLGGLAWTTQQIKMTSDGSPWRPLVHVRDIAQAIGCVLEAPRSVIHNQVFNVGSNSENYQVRQIAEIVAEAFLGCELSFGKSDGDNRSYRVCFDKIYSLLPEFKCRYNVRDGAFELYDLFQRIDMTRDVFDFRAYTRLKQLEYLLRTGQIDNQFYWTGLSGSLAVSDTSDQLAVDRALATG
;
A
#
# COMPACT_ATOMS: atom_id res chain seq x y z
N MET A 1 -11.71 -14.95 -12.37
CA MET A 1 -10.26 -15.20 -12.58
C MET A 1 -9.68 -15.81 -11.33
N ASN A 2 -8.63 -16.61 -11.49
CA ASN A 2 -7.79 -17.08 -10.40
C ASN A 2 -6.62 -16.07 -10.24
N ILE A 3 -6.52 -15.38 -9.10
CA ILE A 3 -5.64 -14.23 -8.90
C ILE A 3 -4.69 -14.49 -7.73
N LEU A 4 -3.39 -14.30 -7.96
CA LEU A 4 -2.40 -14.24 -6.89
C LEU A 4 -2.16 -12.77 -6.49
N ILE A 5 -2.25 -12.47 -5.18
CA ILE A 5 -1.88 -11.16 -4.63
C ILE A 5 -0.62 -11.34 -3.79
N THR A 6 0.49 -10.76 -4.20
CA THR A 6 1.67 -10.67 -3.34
C THR A 6 1.57 -9.45 -2.43
N GLY A 7 1.95 -9.55 -1.17
CA GLY A 7 1.72 -8.49 -0.18
C GLY A 7 0.25 -8.44 0.30
N VAL A 8 -0.44 -9.58 0.26
CA VAL A 8 -1.86 -9.69 0.60
C VAL A 8 -2.17 -9.31 2.03
N ASP A 9 -1.25 -9.56 2.95
CA ASP A 9 -1.40 -9.26 4.39
C ASP A 9 -0.92 -7.84 4.74
N GLY A 10 -0.80 -6.98 3.72
CA GLY A 10 -0.47 -5.56 3.84
C GLY A 10 -1.70 -4.66 3.92
N TYR A 11 -1.46 -3.34 4.06
CA TYR A 11 -2.50 -2.31 4.17
C TYR A 11 -3.47 -2.28 2.98
N ILE A 12 -2.95 -2.28 1.75
CA ILE A 12 -3.78 -2.33 0.53
C ILE A 12 -4.25 -3.77 0.28
N GLY A 13 -3.36 -4.76 0.45
CA GLY A 13 -3.64 -6.16 0.13
C GLY A 13 -4.85 -6.73 0.83
N THR A 14 -5.01 -6.42 2.12
CA THR A 14 -6.16 -6.88 2.93
C THR A 14 -7.50 -6.36 2.39
N VAL A 15 -7.57 -5.09 1.99
CA VAL A 15 -8.78 -4.47 1.43
C VAL A 15 -9.03 -4.97 0.01
N LEU A 16 -7.98 -5.09 -0.80
CA LEU A 16 -8.05 -5.58 -2.17
C LEU A 16 -8.53 -7.03 -2.24
N ALA A 17 -7.99 -7.91 -1.39
CA ALA A 17 -8.38 -9.31 -1.40
C ALA A 17 -9.89 -9.48 -1.14
N ALA A 18 -10.42 -8.82 -0.13
CA ALA A 18 -11.85 -8.82 0.17
C ALA A 18 -12.67 -8.26 -1.01
N TYR A 19 -12.22 -7.13 -1.58
CA TYR A 19 -12.89 -6.52 -2.74
C TYR A 19 -12.97 -7.49 -3.93
N LEU A 20 -11.87 -8.16 -4.29
CA LEU A 20 -11.85 -9.09 -5.43
C LEU A 20 -12.67 -10.36 -5.18
N ILE A 21 -12.67 -10.87 -3.94
CA ILE A 21 -13.52 -12.02 -3.55
C ILE A 21 -15.00 -11.66 -3.72
N THR A 22 -15.43 -10.46 -3.28
CA THR A 22 -16.84 -10.02 -3.43
C THR A 22 -17.24 -9.83 -4.90
N ARG A 23 -16.27 -9.64 -5.81
CA ARG A 23 -16.52 -9.61 -7.26
C ARG A 23 -16.49 -11.01 -7.92
N GLY A 24 -16.39 -12.07 -7.13
CA GLY A 24 -16.42 -13.45 -7.62
C GLY A 24 -15.10 -13.97 -8.17
N HIS A 25 -13.98 -13.34 -7.83
CA HIS A 25 -12.65 -13.87 -8.17
C HIS A 25 -12.20 -14.89 -7.13
N SER A 26 -11.46 -15.92 -7.57
CA SER A 26 -10.69 -16.79 -6.68
C SER A 26 -9.36 -16.10 -6.36
N VAL A 27 -9.10 -15.86 -5.08
CA VAL A 27 -7.91 -15.13 -4.63
C VAL A 27 -7.02 -16.00 -3.76
N THR A 28 -5.74 -16.04 -4.06
CA THR A 28 -4.70 -16.61 -3.22
C THR A 28 -3.71 -15.49 -2.83
N GLY A 29 -3.29 -15.49 -1.60
CA GLY A 29 -2.32 -14.54 -1.08
C GLY A 29 -0.91 -15.11 -1.01
N LEU A 30 0.09 -14.23 -1.13
CA LEU A 30 1.48 -14.50 -0.79
C LEU A 30 2.03 -13.31 -0.01
N ASP A 31 2.62 -13.57 1.16
CA ASP A 31 3.19 -12.53 2.02
C ASP A 31 4.32 -13.11 2.87
N THR A 32 5.28 -12.30 3.27
CA THR A 32 6.33 -12.72 4.21
C THR A 32 5.92 -12.59 5.68
N GLY A 33 4.81 -11.89 5.96
CA GLY A 33 4.23 -11.79 7.29
C GLY A 33 4.96 -10.85 8.25
N PHE A 34 5.78 -9.91 7.80
CA PHE A 34 6.48 -8.97 8.68
C PHE A 34 5.55 -8.17 9.60
N TYR A 35 4.33 -7.89 9.13
CA TYR A 35 3.36 -7.02 9.82
C TYR A 35 2.19 -7.80 10.42
N ARG A 36 2.31 -9.13 10.57
CA ARG A 36 1.22 -9.99 11.08
C ARG A 36 0.74 -9.62 12.49
N ASP A 37 1.60 -9.01 13.31
CA ASP A 37 1.24 -8.57 14.67
C ASP A 37 0.20 -7.43 14.70
N GLY A 38 0.05 -6.69 13.61
CA GLY A 38 -0.82 -5.52 13.52
C GLY A 38 -2.15 -5.82 12.84
N TRP A 39 -3.18 -6.15 13.63
CA TRP A 39 -4.56 -6.30 13.17
C TRP A 39 -5.48 -5.40 14.00
N LEU A 40 -5.86 -4.24 13.45
CA LEU A 40 -6.50 -3.18 14.23
C LEU A 40 -7.96 -3.48 14.59
N TYR A 41 -8.71 -4.10 13.67
CA TYR A 41 -10.13 -4.41 13.89
C TYR A 41 -10.58 -5.58 13.02
N ASN A 42 -11.60 -6.30 13.48
CA ASN A 42 -12.27 -7.33 12.71
C ASN A 42 -13.46 -6.71 11.97
N ASP A 43 -13.62 -7.10 10.71
CA ASP A 43 -14.76 -6.76 9.89
C ASP A 43 -15.21 -8.04 9.17
N GLN A 44 -16.42 -8.51 9.47
CA GLN A 44 -16.98 -9.74 8.88
C GLN A 44 -17.16 -9.65 7.36
N ALA A 45 -17.27 -8.43 6.81
CA ALA A 45 -17.32 -8.20 5.37
C ALA A 45 -15.96 -8.39 4.67
N LEU A 46 -14.85 -8.36 5.41
CA LEU A 46 -13.51 -8.51 4.88
C LEU A 46 -13.10 -9.99 4.86
N GLN A 47 -13.51 -10.70 3.81
CA GLN A 47 -13.09 -12.08 3.59
C GLN A 47 -11.57 -12.15 3.33
N ARG A 48 -10.90 -13.09 4.01
CA ARG A 48 -9.46 -13.32 3.86
C ARG A 48 -9.20 -14.53 2.98
N PRO A 49 -8.36 -14.42 1.95
CA PRO A 49 -7.95 -15.59 1.17
C PRO A 49 -6.95 -16.46 1.94
N GLY A 50 -6.75 -17.68 1.49
CA GLY A 50 -5.57 -18.46 1.89
C GLY A 50 -4.30 -17.71 1.55
N CYS A 51 -3.30 -17.73 2.46
CA CYS A 51 -2.04 -17.01 2.29
C CYS A 51 -0.85 -17.96 2.39
N VAL A 52 -0.01 -17.97 1.36
CA VAL A 52 1.30 -18.65 1.37
C VAL A 52 2.30 -17.72 2.03
N ASN A 53 2.88 -18.18 3.15
CA ASN A 53 3.95 -17.42 3.81
C ASN A 53 5.27 -17.67 3.09
N ARG A 54 5.74 -16.69 2.31
CA ARG A 54 6.97 -16.80 1.53
C ARG A 54 7.58 -15.43 1.24
N ASP A 55 8.91 -15.39 1.29
CA ASP A 55 9.67 -14.22 0.83
C ASP A 55 9.62 -14.11 -0.70
N LEU A 56 9.43 -12.90 -1.22
CA LEU A 56 9.36 -12.62 -2.65
C LEU A 56 10.64 -13.10 -3.39
N ARG A 57 11.80 -13.02 -2.74
CA ARG A 57 13.10 -13.46 -3.28
C ARG A 57 13.24 -14.98 -3.40
N ALA A 58 12.37 -15.72 -2.71
CA ALA A 58 12.36 -17.20 -2.71
C ALA A 58 11.21 -17.80 -3.52
N ILE A 59 10.48 -16.98 -4.29
CA ILE A 59 9.39 -17.43 -5.16
C ILE A 59 9.98 -18.30 -6.31
N THR A 60 9.22 -19.31 -6.67
CA THR A 60 9.51 -20.23 -7.79
C THR A 60 8.37 -20.20 -8.82
N GLU A 61 8.59 -20.80 -9.99
CA GLU A 61 7.55 -20.93 -11.02
C GLU A 61 6.29 -21.65 -10.52
N ASN A 62 6.44 -22.61 -9.60
CA ASN A 62 5.30 -23.32 -9.01
C ASN A 62 4.37 -22.39 -8.20
N ASP A 63 4.92 -21.33 -7.64
CA ASP A 63 4.14 -20.38 -6.82
C ASP A 63 3.26 -19.46 -7.68
N VAL A 64 3.52 -19.35 -8.97
CA VAL A 64 2.79 -18.50 -9.92
C VAL A 64 2.06 -19.28 -11.01
N THR A 65 2.24 -20.60 -11.07
CA THR A 65 1.59 -21.47 -12.07
C THR A 65 0.10 -21.62 -11.77
N GLY A 66 -0.75 -21.53 -12.81
CA GLY A 66 -2.18 -21.75 -12.73
C GLY A 66 -2.99 -20.50 -12.34
N PHE A 67 -2.35 -19.34 -12.22
CA PHE A 67 -3.05 -18.07 -12.04
C PHE A 67 -3.28 -17.36 -13.39
N ASP A 68 -4.46 -16.77 -13.54
CA ASP A 68 -4.81 -15.92 -14.69
C ASP A 68 -4.13 -14.55 -14.59
N ALA A 69 -4.01 -14.06 -13.35
CA ALA A 69 -3.45 -12.75 -13.05
C ALA A 69 -2.61 -12.74 -11.76
N VAL A 70 -1.62 -11.87 -11.72
CA VAL A 70 -0.86 -11.53 -10.52
C VAL A 70 -0.99 -10.04 -10.23
N VAL A 71 -1.38 -9.70 -8.99
CA VAL A 71 -1.34 -8.33 -8.47
C VAL A 71 -0.17 -8.22 -7.50
N HIS A 72 0.81 -7.41 -7.87
CA HIS A 72 2.05 -7.29 -7.11
C HIS A 72 2.06 -6.05 -6.22
N LEU A 73 1.94 -6.29 -4.89
CA LEU A 73 1.97 -5.27 -3.83
C LEU A 73 3.15 -5.45 -2.86
N ALA A 74 3.80 -6.63 -2.87
CA ALA A 74 4.84 -7.01 -1.91
C ALA A 74 6.12 -6.19 -2.10
N GLU A 75 6.37 -5.24 -1.23
CA GLU A 75 7.56 -4.39 -1.23
C GLU A 75 7.82 -3.78 0.14
N LEU A 76 9.02 -3.27 0.34
CA LEU A 76 9.35 -2.35 1.41
C LEU A 76 8.77 -0.96 1.06
N SER A 77 7.55 -0.67 1.52
CA SER A 77 6.68 0.39 1.01
C SER A 77 6.81 1.73 1.73
N ASN A 78 8.02 2.13 2.13
CA ASN A 78 8.24 3.31 2.96
C ASN A 78 9.60 3.93 2.65
N ASP A 79 9.63 5.25 2.41
CA ASP A 79 10.85 5.98 2.08
C ASP A 79 11.92 5.95 3.19
N PRO A 80 11.59 6.14 4.50
CA PRO A 80 12.59 6.07 5.55
C PRO A 80 13.31 4.72 5.61
N LEU A 81 12.60 3.63 5.36
CA LEU A 81 13.17 2.30 5.31
C LEU A 81 14.13 2.14 4.13
N GLY A 82 13.74 2.63 2.95
CA GLY A 82 14.57 2.64 1.76
C GLY A 82 15.85 3.46 1.90
N GLN A 83 15.85 4.50 2.73
CA GLN A 83 17.04 5.28 3.04
C GLN A 83 17.97 4.57 4.04
N HIS A 84 17.41 3.80 4.96
CA HIS A 84 18.18 3.08 5.97
C HIS A 84 19.02 1.93 5.38
N ASN A 85 18.48 1.20 4.41
CA ASN A 85 19.18 0.13 3.68
C ASN A 85 18.79 0.14 2.19
N PRO A 86 19.42 0.99 1.37
CA PRO A 86 19.11 1.08 -0.05
C PRO A 86 19.36 -0.23 -0.81
N GLU A 87 20.45 -0.95 -0.54
CA GLU A 87 20.80 -2.20 -1.24
C GLU A 87 19.71 -3.26 -1.06
N LEU A 88 19.25 -3.46 0.17
CA LEU A 88 18.17 -4.37 0.47
C LEU A 88 16.85 -3.94 -0.18
N THR A 89 16.60 -2.62 -0.23
CA THR A 89 15.43 -2.08 -0.94
C THR A 89 15.51 -2.40 -2.43
N TYR A 90 16.65 -2.24 -3.08
CA TYR A 90 16.82 -2.63 -4.48
C TYR A 90 16.66 -4.14 -4.69
N ALA A 91 17.19 -4.97 -3.78
CA ALA A 91 17.08 -6.43 -3.88
C ALA A 91 15.61 -6.89 -3.81
N ILE A 92 14.84 -6.35 -2.88
CA ILE A 92 13.43 -6.73 -2.66
C ILE A 92 12.50 -6.02 -3.66
N ASN A 93 12.56 -4.68 -3.74
CA ASN A 93 11.57 -3.91 -4.49
C ASN A 93 11.83 -3.90 -5.99
N HIS A 94 13.07 -4.02 -6.45
CA HIS A 94 13.37 -4.03 -7.88
C HIS A 94 13.69 -5.45 -8.39
N GLN A 95 14.78 -6.04 -7.92
CA GLN A 95 15.26 -7.30 -8.49
C GLN A 95 14.27 -8.46 -8.34
N ALA A 96 13.69 -8.63 -7.14
CA ALA A 96 12.71 -9.68 -6.91
C ALA A 96 11.39 -9.41 -7.64
N SER A 97 10.96 -8.16 -7.79
CA SER A 97 9.75 -7.80 -8.56
C SER A 97 9.90 -8.08 -10.04
N VAL A 98 11.06 -7.79 -10.64
CA VAL A 98 11.35 -8.10 -12.03
C VAL A 98 11.45 -9.62 -12.24
N ALA A 99 12.08 -10.34 -11.31
CA ALA A 99 12.15 -11.80 -11.35
C ALA A 99 10.75 -12.43 -11.26
N LEU A 100 9.87 -11.92 -10.38
CA LEU A 100 8.47 -12.36 -10.31
C LEU A 100 7.76 -12.16 -11.65
N ALA A 101 7.86 -10.96 -12.26
CA ALA A 101 7.22 -10.69 -13.55
C ALA A 101 7.73 -11.62 -14.66
N ALA A 102 9.03 -11.91 -14.69
CA ALA A 102 9.63 -12.86 -15.63
C ALA A 102 9.11 -14.30 -15.42
N MET A 103 8.99 -14.74 -14.16
CA MET A 103 8.38 -16.03 -13.82
C MET A 103 6.91 -16.09 -14.23
N CYS A 104 6.12 -15.05 -13.94
CA CYS A 104 4.73 -14.94 -14.37
C CYS A 104 4.59 -15.11 -15.89
N ARG A 105 5.41 -14.37 -16.66
CA ARG A 105 5.42 -14.50 -18.12
C ARG A 105 5.73 -15.94 -18.58
N LYS A 106 6.73 -16.59 -17.98
CA LYS A 106 7.14 -17.96 -18.31
C LYS A 106 6.08 -18.99 -17.96
N SER A 107 5.37 -18.80 -16.83
CA SER A 107 4.33 -19.70 -16.33
C SER A 107 2.94 -19.47 -16.95
N GLY A 108 2.83 -18.58 -17.96
CA GLY A 108 1.59 -18.36 -18.68
C GLY A 108 0.56 -17.45 -17.98
N VAL A 109 0.96 -16.70 -16.94
CA VAL A 109 0.14 -15.65 -16.35
C VAL A 109 -0.10 -14.56 -17.39
N SER A 110 -1.36 -14.29 -17.71
CA SER A 110 -1.71 -13.37 -18.80
C SER A 110 -1.74 -11.89 -18.38
N ARG A 111 -2.01 -11.59 -17.11
CA ARG A 111 -2.12 -10.23 -16.57
C ARG A 111 -1.20 -10.04 -15.37
N PHE A 112 -0.42 -8.97 -15.38
CA PHE A 112 0.45 -8.59 -14.28
C PHE A 112 0.18 -7.13 -13.90
N VAL A 113 -0.45 -6.91 -12.74
CA VAL A 113 -0.75 -5.57 -12.25
C VAL A 113 0.27 -5.19 -11.19
N TYR A 114 1.09 -4.19 -11.48
CA TYR A 114 2.09 -3.67 -10.57
C TYR A 114 1.62 -2.38 -9.92
N THR A 115 1.65 -2.32 -8.58
CA THR A 115 1.34 -1.11 -7.84
C THR A 115 2.57 -0.22 -7.72
N SER A 116 2.72 0.67 -8.68
CA SER A 116 3.70 1.74 -8.68
C SER A 116 3.24 2.91 -7.78
N SER A 117 3.86 4.06 -7.88
CA SER A 117 3.59 5.21 -7.01
C SER A 117 3.80 6.54 -7.72
N CYS A 118 2.96 7.52 -7.44
CA CYS A 118 3.18 8.91 -7.87
C CYS A 118 4.48 9.52 -7.30
N SER A 119 5.13 8.89 -6.32
CA SER A 119 6.44 9.31 -5.81
C SER A 119 7.54 9.31 -6.89
N VAL A 120 7.32 8.62 -8.02
CA VAL A 120 8.24 8.66 -9.19
C VAL A 120 8.38 10.05 -9.79
N TYR A 121 7.39 10.95 -9.57
CA TYR A 121 7.47 12.33 -10.04
C TYR A 121 8.39 13.21 -9.18
N GLY A 122 8.62 12.86 -7.91
CA GLY A 122 9.58 13.49 -7.01
C GLY A 122 9.27 14.95 -6.69
N THR A 123 10.01 15.88 -7.30
CA THR A 123 9.80 17.32 -7.15
C THR A 123 9.17 17.90 -8.40
N GLY A 124 8.09 18.66 -8.23
CA GLY A 124 7.41 19.36 -9.32
C GLY A 124 7.59 20.87 -9.26
N SER A 125 7.51 21.53 -10.41
CA SER A 125 7.53 23.00 -10.56
C SER A 125 6.17 23.67 -10.27
N GLY A 126 5.22 22.93 -9.66
CA GLY A 126 3.85 23.40 -9.42
C GLY A 126 2.84 22.99 -10.49
N GLU A 127 3.29 22.41 -11.61
CA GLU A 127 2.42 21.88 -12.67
C GLU A 127 1.87 20.51 -12.31
N PHE A 128 0.74 20.14 -12.95
CA PHE A 128 0.18 18.81 -12.84
C PHE A 128 1.03 17.80 -13.64
N LYS A 129 1.42 16.70 -12.99
CA LYS A 129 2.15 15.59 -13.62
C LYS A 129 1.17 14.56 -14.17
N SER A 130 1.27 14.25 -15.45
CA SER A 130 0.58 13.15 -16.12
C SER A 130 1.53 11.96 -16.29
N GLU A 131 1.01 10.85 -16.82
CA GLU A 131 1.81 9.66 -17.12
C GLU A 131 2.93 9.93 -18.14
N GLU A 132 2.76 10.95 -18.98
CA GLU A 132 3.73 11.39 -19.99
C GLU A 132 4.78 12.37 -19.44
N SER A 133 4.59 12.84 -18.20
CA SER A 133 5.52 13.79 -17.59
C SER A 133 6.83 13.12 -17.20
N GLU A 134 7.91 13.91 -17.28
CA GLU A 134 9.23 13.47 -16.80
C GLU A 134 9.16 13.04 -15.32
N THR A 135 9.80 11.92 -15.04
CA THR A 135 9.93 11.37 -13.69
C THR A 135 11.24 11.79 -13.04
N ASN A 136 11.22 12.09 -11.74
CA ASN A 136 12.40 12.51 -10.97
C ASN A 136 12.39 11.88 -9.57
N PRO A 137 12.51 10.53 -9.45
CA PRO A 137 12.41 9.83 -8.17
C PRO A 137 13.56 10.20 -7.23
N GLN A 138 13.23 10.65 -6.00
CA GLN A 138 14.20 11.16 -5.04
C GLN A 138 14.71 10.08 -4.05
N THR A 139 13.94 9.03 -3.82
CA THR A 139 14.23 8.00 -2.81
C THR A 139 14.54 6.65 -3.45
N ALA A 140 15.19 5.74 -2.73
CA ALA A 140 15.43 4.37 -3.21
C ALA A 140 14.11 3.66 -3.55
N TYR A 141 13.07 3.86 -2.73
CA TYR A 141 11.73 3.35 -2.99
C TYR A 141 11.17 3.85 -4.34
N ALA A 142 11.15 5.15 -4.56
CA ALA A 142 10.63 5.73 -5.80
C ALA A 142 11.47 5.35 -7.03
N LYS A 143 12.80 5.23 -6.87
CA LYS A 143 13.69 4.72 -7.93
C LYS A 143 13.38 3.27 -8.28
N CYS A 144 13.17 2.41 -7.29
CA CYS A 144 12.78 1.01 -7.52
C CYS A 144 11.45 0.93 -8.29
N LYS A 145 10.45 1.75 -7.93
CA LYS A 145 9.18 1.81 -8.66
C LYS A 145 9.38 2.05 -10.15
N LEU A 146 10.16 3.07 -10.49
CA LEU A 146 10.45 3.41 -11.88
C LEU A 146 11.28 2.33 -12.59
N LEU A 147 12.26 1.72 -11.93
CA LEU A 147 13.06 0.65 -12.49
C LEU A 147 12.20 -0.59 -12.82
N VAL A 148 11.26 -0.96 -11.95
CA VAL A 148 10.32 -2.06 -12.22
C VAL A 148 9.43 -1.72 -13.41
N GLU A 149 8.86 -0.51 -13.50
CA GLU A 149 8.09 -0.08 -14.68
C GLU A 149 8.90 -0.26 -15.97
N ASN A 150 10.16 0.21 -15.99
CA ASN A 150 11.02 0.15 -17.15
C ASN A 150 11.41 -1.28 -17.56
N ASP A 151 11.74 -2.14 -16.61
CA ASP A 151 12.21 -3.49 -16.90
C ASP A 151 11.05 -4.44 -17.23
N VAL A 152 9.91 -4.32 -16.52
CA VAL A 152 8.75 -5.18 -16.75
C VAL A 152 8.03 -4.79 -18.04
N THR A 153 8.04 -3.51 -18.44
CA THR A 153 7.55 -3.07 -19.76
C THR A 153 8.19 -3.85 -20.92
N ARG A 154 9.48 -4.20 -20.80
CA ARG A 154 10.22 -4.98 -21.84
C ARG A 154 9.80 -6.45 -21.89
N LEU A 155 9.12 -6.95 -20.87
CA LEU A 155 8.60 -8.31 -20.82
C LEU A 155 7.23 -8.43 -21.53
N ALA A 156 6.57 -7.32 -21.83
CA ALA A 156 5.26 -7.32 -22.49
C ALA A 156 5.32 -8.02 -23.85
N ASN A 157 4.30 -8.85 -24.12
CA ASN A 157 4.10 -9.52 -25.40
C ASN A 157 2.63 -9.94 -25.56
N ASP A 158 2.28 -10.66 -26.62
CA ASP A 158 0.91 -11.08 -26.91
C ASP A 158 0.29 -11.95 -25.81
N ASN A 159 1.07 -12.65 -25.01
CA ASN A 159 0.61 -13.55 -23.95
C ASN A 159 0.83 -12.99 -22.53
N PHE A 160 1.58 -11.91 -22.36
CA PHE A 160 1.86 -11.27 -21.07
C PHE A 160 1.58 -9.77 -21.12
N SER A 161 0.64 -9.32 -20.30
CA SER A 161 0.18 -7.95 -20.27
C SER A 161 0.44 -7.29 -18.91
N PRO A 162 1.59 -6.61 -18.74
CA PRO A 162 1.81 -5.80 -17.55
C PRO A 162 0.98 -4.52 -17.61
N THR A 163 0.57 -4.03 -16.43
CA THR A 163 -0.08 -2.73 -16.22
C THR A 163 0.45 -2.12 -14.94
N PHE A 164 0.75 -0.84 -14.97
CA PHE A 164 1.41 -0.13 -13.87
C PHE A 164 0.47 0.93 -13.29
N LEU A 165 0.22 0.87 -11.99
CA LEU A 165 -0.65 1.80 -11.28
C LEU A 165 0.19 2.72 -10.38
N ARG A 166 0.43 3.94 -10.80
CA ARG A 166 1.08 4.98 -9.98
C ARG A 166 0.08 5.53 -8.98
N ASN A 167 -0.02 4.85 -7.83
CA ASN A 167 -0.96 5.25 -6.79
C ASN A 167 -0.55 6.57 -6.14
N SER A 168 -1.51 7.45 -5.91
CA SER A 168 -1.40 8.56 -4.98
C SER A 168 -1.14 8.08 -3.56
N THR A 169 -0.85 8.99 -2.63
CA THR A 169 -0.67 8.65 -1.21
C THR A 169 -1.95 8.03 -0.65
N ALA A 170 -1.86 6.78 -0.25
CA ALA A 170 -3.02 6.03 0.25
C ALA A 170 -3.45 6.53 1.64
N TYR A 171 -4.77 6.48 1.92
CA TYR A 171 -5.36 6.77 3.22
C TYR A 171 -6.61 5.93 3.47
N GLY A 172 -7.15 6.00 4.69
CA GLY A 172 -8.42 5.40 5.07
C GLY A 172 -8.28 4.10 5.89
N PRO A 173 -9.40 3.55 6.38
CA PRO A 173 -9.40 2.35 7.22
C PRO A 173 -8.92 1.10 6.52
N SER A 174 -8.08 0.33 7.21
CA SER A 174 -7.68 -1.02 6.85
C SER A 174 -7.39 -1.83 8.11
N PRO A 175 -7.74 -3.12 8.19
CA PRO A 175 -7.33 -3.95 9.33
C PRO A 175 -5.82 -3.97 9.56
N ARG A 176 -5.04 -3.93 8.49
CA ARG A 176 -3.57 -3.73 8.53
C ARG A 176 -3.22 -2.25 8.51
N MET A 177 -3.73 -1.50 9.47
CA MET A 177 -3.58 -0.05 9.55
C MET A 177 -2.14 0.42 9.39
N ARG A 178 -1.98 1.64 8.87
CA ARG A 178 -0.69 2.32 8.73
C ARG A 178 -0.80 3.73 9.29
N PHE A 179 -0.22 3.95 10.45
CA PHE A 179 -0.12 5.29 11.06
C PHE A 179 1.13 6.06 10.59
N ASP A 180 1.89 5.53 9.65
CA ASP A 180 2.97 6.24 8.96
C ASP A 180 2.51 6.92 7.64
N LEU A 181 1.21 6.88 7.30
CA LEU A 181 0.59 7.62 6.21
C LEU A 181 -0.04 8.91 6.71
N VAL A 182 0.13 10.00 5.97
CA VAL A 182 -0.15 11.37 6.45
C VAL A 182 -1.54 11.54 7.07
N LEU A 183 -2.63 11.23 6.38
CA LEU A 183 -3.98 11.39 6.91
C LEU A 183 -4.22 10.50 8.13
N ASN A 184 -3.81 9.23 8.03
CA ASN A 184 -3.97 8.25 9.10
C ASN A 184 -3.17 8.63 10.36
N ASN A 185 -1.97 9.19 10.17
CA ASN A 185 -1.13 9.68 11.26
C ASN A 185 -1.78 10.87 11.97
N LEU A 186 -2.18 11.88 11.19
CA LEU A 186 -2.81 13.09 11.74
C LEU A 186 -4.11 12.75 12.47
N GLY A 187 -4.94 11.84 11.92
CA GLY A 187 -6.14 11.34 12.59
C GLY A 187 -5.84 10.64 13.91
N GLY A 188 -4.82 9.76 13.93
CA GLY A 188 -4.38 9.09 15.15
C GLY A 188 -3.86 10.05 16.21
N LEU A 189 -3.09 11.08 15.82
CA LEU A 189 -2.63 12.14 16.73
C LEU A 189 -3.80 12.96 17.25
N ALA A 190 -4.71 13.41 16.39
CA ALA A 190 -5.88 14.17 16.77
C ALA A 190 -6.74 13.43 17.79
N TRP A 191 -6.99 12.13 17.56
CA TRP A 191 -7.77 11.28 18.46
C TRP A 191 -7.09 11.09 19.83
N THR A 192 -5.79 10.72 19.81
CA THR A 192 -5.12 10.28 21.04
C THR A 192 -4.51 11.40 21.88
N THR A 193 -4.25 12.57 21.27
CA THR A 193 -3.57 13.69 21.94
C THR A 193 -4.38 14.99 21.91
N GLN A 194 -5.44 15.03 21.11
CA GLN A 194 -6.20 16.27 20.80
C GLN A 194 -5.29 17.39 20.25
N GLN A 195 -4.16 17.03 19.63
CA GLN A 195 -3.20 17.98 19.08
C GLN A 195 -2.62 17.48 17.76
N ILE A 196 -2.59 18.36 16.77
CA ILE A 196 -1.85 18.20 15.53
C ILE A 196 -0.74 19.24 15.51
N LYS A 197 0.48 18.84 15.90
CA LYS A 197 1.67 19.69 15.85
C LYS A 197 2.50 19.34 14.64
N MET A 198 2.37 20.13 13.59
CA MET A 198 3.19 19.96 12.40
C MET A 198 4.56 20.60 12.61
N THR A 199 5.63 19.91 12.22
CA THR A 199 7.00 20.44 12.25
C THR A 199 7.25 21.41 11.11
N SER A 200 6.56 21.23 9.99
CA SER A 200 6.64 22.07 8.78
C SER A 200 5.46 23.04 8.67
N ASP A 201 5.53 23.94 7.69
CA ASP A 201 4.44 24.87 7.34
C ASP A 201 3.28 24.18 6.57
N GLY A 202 3.49 22.92 6.15
CA GLY A 202 2.51 22.14 5.40
C GLY A 202 2.30 22.57 3.95
N SER A 203 3.18 23.39 3.37
CA SER A 203 3.07 23.90 1.99
C SER A 203 3.23 22.83 0.88
N PRO A 204 3.95 21.70 1.05
CA PRO A 204 4.11 20.72 -0.01
C PRO A 204 2.79 20.11 -0.46
N TRP A 205 2.67 19.89 -1.78
CA TRP A 205 1.51 19.23 -2.39
C TRP A 205 1.66 17.72 -2.39
N ARG A 206 0.55 17.04 -2.12
CA ARG A 206 0.43 15.57 -2.20
C ARG A 206 -0.91 15.18 -2.84
N PRO A 207 -0.90 14.35 -3.87
CA PRO A 207 -2.11 13.66 -4.30
C PRO A 207 -2.44 12.56 -3.31
N LEU A 208 -3.73 12.40 -2.98
CA LEU A 208 -4.24 11.37 -2.08
C LEU A 208 -5.25 10.47 -2.78
N VAL A 209 -5.36 9.23 -2.30
CA VAL A 209 -6.36 8.27 -2.78
C VAL A 209 -6.78 7.35 -1.65
N HIS A 210 -8.08 7.09 -1.54
CA HIS A 210 -8.61 6.17 -0.54
C HIS A 210 -8.22 4.72 -0.87
N VAL A 211 -7.91 3.92 0.15
CA VAL A 211 -7.46 2.52 -0.02
C VAL A 211 -8.48 1.66 -0.77
N ARG A 212 -9.79 1.91 -0.59
CA ARG A 212 -10.85 1.22 -1.34
C ARG A 212 -10.90 1.64 -2.81
N ASP A 213 -10.57 2.89 -3.13
CA ASP A 213 -10.49 3.35 -4.52
C ASP A 213 -9.27 2.76 -5.24
N ILE A 214 -8.15 2.52 -4.52
CA ILE A 214 -7.02 1.73 -5.05
C ILE A 214 -7.48 0.30 -5.37
N ALA A 215 -8.21 -0.35 -4.48
CA ALA A 215 -8.74 -1.70 -4.73
C ALA A 215 -9.69 -1.72 -5.94
N GLN A 216 -10.54 -0.70 -6.09
CA GLN A 216 -11.41 -0.54 -7.26
C GLN A 216 -10.59 -0.36 -8.55
N ALA A 217 -9.55 0.49 -8.55
CA ALA A 217 -8.71 0.71 -9.72
C ALA A 217 -8.05 -0.59 -10.20
N ILE A 218 -7.52 -1.39 -9.26
CA ILE A 218 -6.95 -2.70 -9.56
C ILE A 218 -8.00 -3.64 -10.16
N GLY A 219 -9.22 -3.68 -9.60
CA GLY A 219 -10.32 -4.48 -10.12
C GLY A 219 -10.73 -4.05 -11.54
N CYS A 220 -10.84 -2.74 -11.80
CA CYS A 220 -11.13 -2.22 -13.14
C CYS A 220 -10.06 -2.64 -14.16
N VAL A 221 -8.77 -2.58 -13.78
CA VAL A 221 -7.67 -3.04 -14.65
C VAL A 221 -7.74 -4.55 -14.91
N LEU A 222 -8.03 -5.35 -13.89
CA LEU A 222 -8.15 -6.81 -14.03
C LEU A 222 -9.30 -7.21 -14.96
N GLU A 223 -10.40 -6.47 -14.98
CA GLU A 223 -11.61 -6.79 -15.75
C GLU A 223 -11.65 -6.10 -17.12
N ALA A 224 -10.84 -5.06 -17.34
CA ALA A 224 -10.83 -4.33 -18.61
C ALA A 224 -10.33 -5.19 -19.78
N PRO A 225 -10.75 -4.86 -21.03
CA PRO A 225 -10.18 -5.46 -22.23
C PRO A 225 -8.66 -5.29 -22.26
N ARG A 226 -7.95 -6.35 -22.67
CA ARG A 226 -6.48 -6.32 -22.77
C ARG A 226 -5.96 -5.14 -23.60
N SER A 227 -6.61 -4.82 -24.70
CA SER A 227 -6.24 -3.69 -25.57
C SER A 227 -6.20 -2.33 -24.87
N VAL A 228 -6.96 -2.17 -23.77
CA VAL A 228 -7.00 -0.92 -22.98
C VAL A 228 -5.85 -0.85 -21.99
N ILE A 229 -5.45 -2.00 -21.43
CA ILE A 229 -4.54 -2.03 -20.28
C ILE A 229 -3.13 -2.55 -20.59
N HIS A 230 -2.94 -3.11 -21.80
CA HIS A 230 -1.69 -3.75 -22.18
C HIS A 230 -0.52 -2.77 -22.16
N ASN A 231 0.45 -3.03 -21.28
CA ASN A 231 1.65 -2.23 -21.11
C ASN A 231 1.38 -0.74 -20.86
N GLN A 232 0.29 -0.45 -20.12
CA GLN A 232 -0.12 0.92 -19.79
C GLN A 232 0.33 1.30 -18.39
N VAL A 233 0.62 2.59 -18.23
CA VAL A 233 0.80 3.26 -16.94
C VAL A 233 -0.44 4.11 -16.67
N PHE A 234 -0.99 4.06 -15.47
CA PHE A 234 -2.09 4.89 -15.01
C PHE A 234 -1.74 5.55 -13.68
N ASN A 235 -1.96 6.85 -13.56
CA ASN A 235 -2.05 7.52 -12.27
C ASN A 235 -3.39 7.16 -11.61
N VAL A 236 -3.37 6.82 -10.32
CA VAL A 236 -4.56 6.42 -9.57
C VAL A 236 -4.88 7.45 -8.49
N GLY A 237 -6.04 8.09 -8.64
CA GLY A 237 -6.53 9.15 -7.77
C GLY A 237 -7.58 10.01 -8.48
N SER A 238 -7.78 11.23 -8.00
CA SER A 238 -8.68 12.22 -8.61
C SER A 238 -8.02 13.60 -8.70
N ASN A 239 -8.35 14.36 -9.73
CA ASN A 239 -7.84 15.72 -9.91
C ASN A 239 -8.19 16.65 -8.74
N SER A 240 -9.34 16.44 -8.09
CA SER A 240 -9.75 17.18 -6.88
C SER A 240 -8.97 16.81 -5.63
N GLU A 241 -8.29 15.65 -5.62
CA GLU A 241 -7.65 15.10 -4.43
C GLU A 241 -6.12 15.40 -4.38
N ASN A 242 -5.74 16.58 -4.87
CA ASN A 242 -4.41 17.15 -4.73
C ASN A 242 -4.43 18.22 -3.63
N TYR A 243 -3.79 17.97 -2.52
CA TYR A 243 -3.83 18.82 -1.34
C TYR A 243 -2.44 19.31 -0.93
N GLN A 244 -2.35 20.51 -0.37
CA GLN A 244 -1.24 20.85 0.50
C GLN A 244 -1.37 20.08 1.82
N VAL A 245 -0.25 19.67 2.42
CA VAL A 245 -0.27 18.91 3.68
C VAL A 245 -0.99 19.68 4.79
N ARG A 246 -0.92 21.03 4.78
CA ARG A 246 -1.69 21.90 5.70
C ARG A 246 -3.19 21.73 5.56
N GLN A 247 -3.72 21.63 4.33
CA GLN A 247 -5.14 21.43 4.09
C GLN A 247 -5.62 20.08 4.61
N ILE A 248 -4.76 19.03 4.52
CA ILE A 248 -5.06 17.73 5.11
C ILE A 248 -5.16 17.86 6.63
N ALA A 249 -4.24 18.59 7.27
CA ALA A 249 -4.25 18.80 8.71
C ALA A 249 -5.49 19.61 9.17
N GLU A 250 -5.90 20.62 8.40
CA GLU A 250 -7.12 21.42 8.64
C GLU A 250 -8.38 20.54 8.55
N ILE A 251 -8.49 19.68 7.51
CA ILE A 251 -9.61 18.74 7.34
C ILE A 251 -9.67 17.74 8.51
N VAL A 252 -8.52 17.24 8.96
CA VAL A 252 -8.48 16.34 10.12
C VAL A 252 -8.92 17.07 11.38
N ALA A 253 -8.46 18.31 11.62
CA ALA A 253 -8.87 19.09 12.77
C ALA A 253 -10.39 19.38 12.79
N GLU A 254 -11.02 19.56 11.62
CA GLU A 254 -12.47 19.68 11.50
C GLU A 254 -13.22 18.39 11.82
N ALA A 255 -12.69 17.23 11.40
CA ALA A 255 -13.30 15.93 11.68
C ALA A 255 -13.14 15.50 13.15
N PHE A 256 -12.03 15.87 13.78
CA PHE A 256 -11.70 15.55 15.18
C PHE A 256 -11.91 16.78 16.06
N LEU A 257 -13.17 17.08 16.38
CA LEU A 257 -13.56 18.28 17.13
C LEU A 257 -12.79 18.44 18.44
N GLY A 258 -12.35 19.66 18.70
CA GLY A 258 -11.57 20.01 19.90
C GLY A 258 -10.05 19.79 19.74
N CYS A 259 -9.60 19.37 18.55
CA CYS A 259 -8.19 19.22 18.26
C CYS A 259 -7.50 20.56 18.02
N GLU A 260 -6.38 20.82 18.72
CA GLU A 260 -5.52 21.97 18.48
C GLU A 260 -4.60 21.74 17.29
N LEU A 261 -4.60 22.64 16.31
CA LEU A 261 -3.73 22.61 15.14
C LEU A 261 -2.68 23.72 15.19
N SER A 262 -1.42 23.34 15.01
CA SER A 262 -0.32 24.30 14.90
C SER A 262 0.69 23.89 13.81
N PHE A 263 1.31 24.90 13.17
CA PHE A 263 2.29 24.74 12.11
C PHE A 263 3.65 25.24 12.55
N GLY A 264 4.69 24.48 12.20
CA GLY A 264 6.07 24.85 12.40
C GLY A 264 6.63 25.69 11.24
N LYS A 265 7.95 25.81 11.21
CA LYS A 265 8.68 26.40 10.08
C LYS A 265 8.96 25.30 9.06
N SER A 266 9.12 25.68 7.78
CA SER A 266 9.51 24.74 6.72
C SER A 266 10.79 24.00 7.10
N ASP A 267 10.80 22.68 7.00
CA ASP A 267 11.90 21.80 7.40
C ASP A 267 12.59 21.07 6.24
N GLY A 268 12.30 21.49 5.02
CA GLY A 268 13.06 21.02 3.85
C GLY A 268 12.56 19.72 3.19
N ASP A 269 11.32 19.23 3.43
CA ASP A 269 10.73 18.22 2.54
C ASP A 269 10.40 18.82 1.18
N ASN A 270 11.37 18.72 0.25
CA ASN A 270 11.29 19.31 -1.08
C ASN A 270 10.36 18.54 -2.04
N ARG A 271 9.83 17.37 -1.65
CA ARG A 271 8.88 16.62 -2.47
C ARG A 271 7.57 17.40 -2.50
N SER A 272 7.21 17.90 -3.67
CA SER A 272 5.95 18.62 -3.86
C SER A 272 5.51 18.43 -5.30
N TYR A 273 4.37 17.79 -5.52
CA TYR A 273 3.84 17.55 -6.86
C TYR A 273 2.33 17.39 -6.84
N ARG A 274 1.69 17.86 -7.89
CA ARG A 274 0.28 17.60 -8.20
C ARG A 274 0.19 16.63 -9.37
N VAL A 275 -0.85 15.81 -9.41
CA VAL A 275 -1.01 14.75 -10.42
C VAL A 275 -2.33 14.89 -11.14
N CYS A 276 -2.29 14.72 -12.47
CA CYS A 276 -3.44 14.61 -13.34
C CYS A 276 -3.85 13.13 -13.48
N PHE A 277 -5.14 12.87 -13.41
CA PHE A 277 -5.73 11.53 -13.45
C PHE A 277 -6.66 11.31 -14.64
N ASP A 278 -6.67 12.19 -15.62
CA ASP A 278 -7.61 12.15 -16.74
C ASP A 278 -7.52 10.85 -17.55
N LYS A 279 -6.34 10.25 -17.67
CA LYS A 279 -6.10 9.02 -18.42
C LYS A 279 -6.90 7.85 -17.88
N ILE A 280 -6.86 7.62 -16.56
CA ILE A 280 -7.58 6.49 -15.96
C ILE A 280 -9.10 6.65 -16.13
N TYR A 281 -9.64 7.85 -15.98
CA TYR A 281 -11.08 8.11 -16.18
C TYR A 281 -11.50 7.96 -17.64
N SER A 282 -10.61 8.32 -18.60
CA SER A 282 -10.88 8.19 -20.01
C SER A 282 -10.87 6.74 -20.51
N LEU A 283 -9.89 5.94 -20.05
CA LEU A 283 -9.67 4.59 -20.56
C LEU A 283 -10.36 3.51 -19.70
N LEU A 284 -10.64 3.79 -18.44
CA LEU A 284 -11.34 2.90 -17.51
C LEU A 284 -12.57 3.61 -16.92
N PRO A 285 -13.64 3.82 -17.69
CA PRO A 285 -14.81 4.63 -17.28
C PRO A 285 -15.56 4.06 -16.07
N GLU A 286 -15.37 2.78 -15.75
CA GLU A 286 -15.90 2.13 -14.55
C GLU A 286 -15.16 2.58 -13.27
N PHE A 287 -13.93 3.09 -13.39
CA PHE A 287 -13.18 3.63 -12.26
C PHE A 287 -13.73 5.01 -11.87
N LYS A 288 -14.01 5.17 -10.57
CA LYS A 288 -14.41 6.46 -9.98
C LYS A 288 -13.92 6.50 -8.53
N CYS A 289 -13.11 7.49 -8.19
CA CYS A 289 -12.87 7.78 -6.78
C CYS A 289 -14.19 8.14 -6.10
N ARG A 290 -14.53 7.40 -5.06
CA ARG A 290 -15.79 7.54 -4.30
C ARG A 290 -15.58 8.28 -2.98
N TYR A 291 -14.34 8.40 -2.55
CA TYR A 291 -13.96 8.99 -1.28
C TYR A 291 -13.05 10.18 -1.50
N ASN A 292 -13.30 11.25 -0.79
CA ASN A 292 -12.39 12.38 -0.65
C ASN A 292 -11.68 12.34 0.71
N VAL A 293 -10.71 13.22 0.91
CA VAL A 293 -9.92 13.28 2.15
C VAL A 293 -10.81 13.55 3.38
N ARG A 294 -11.88 14.35 3.23
CA ARG A 294 -12.84 14.61 4.32
C ARG A 294 -13.58 13.34 4.71
N ASP A 295 -14.09 12.58 3.73
CA ASP A 295 -14.77 11.29 3.99
C ASP A 295 -13.84 10.35 4.76
N GLY A 296 -12.57 10.24 4.33
CA GLY A 296 -11.58 9.40 5.00
C GLY A 296 -11.24 9.85 6.42
N ALA A 297 -11.23 11.16 6.70
CA ALA A 297 -11.02 11.68 8.05
C ALA A 297 -12.19 11.30 8.98
N PHE A 298 -13.44 11.42 8.52
CA PHE A 298 -14.61 11.00 9.29
C PHE A 298 -14.68 9.47 9.45
N GLU A 299 -14.36 8.69 8.40
CA GLU A 299 -14.28 7.23 8.54
C GLU A 299 -13.25 6.79 9.59
N LEU A 300 -12.12 7.48 9.69
CA LEU A 300 -11.12 7.22 10.73
C LEU A 300 -11.65 7.60 12.11
N TYR A 301 -12.35 8.73 12.25
CA TYR A 301 -12.98 9.14 13.50
C TYR A 301 -13.96 8.06 13.98
N ASP A 302 -14.88 7.63 13.10
CA ASP A 302 -15.88 6.61 13.41
C ASP A 302 -15.22 5.25 13.75
N LEU A 303 -14.16 4.88 13.03
CA LEU A 303 -13.40 3.68 13.34
C LEU A 303 -12.78 3.76 14.73
N PHE A 304 -12.09 4.87 15.03
CA PHE A 304 -11.39 5.03 16.32
C PHE A 304 -12.37 5.05 17.50
N GLN A 305 -13.52 5.67 17.31
CA GLN A 305 -14.62 5.62 18.29
C GLN A 305 -15.14 4.19 18.49
N ARG A 306 -15.39 3.46 17.40
CA ARG A 306 -15.95 2.11 17.43
C ARG A 306 -15.04 1.09 18.12
N ILE A 307 -13.72 1.22 17.96
CA ILE A 307 -12.73 0.30 18.56
C ILE A 307 -12.20 0.80 19.91
N ASP A 308 -12.72 1.90 20.43
CA ASP A 308 -12.19 2.58 21.64
C ASP A 308 -10.66 2.73 21.58
N MET A 309 -10.17 3.33 20.47
CA MET A 309 -8.75 3.40 20.19
C MET A 309 -7.99 4.15 21.27
N THR A 310 -7.03 3.48 21.88
CA THR A 310 -6.15 4.06 22.90
C THR A 310 -4.84 4.59 22.32
N ARG A 311 -4.10 5.36 23.12
CA ARG A 311 -2.75 5.81 22.76
C ARG A 311 -1.80 4.61 22.55
N ASP A 312 -1.90 3.56 23.35
CA ASP A 312 -1.06 2.37 23.24
C ASP A 312 -1.30 1.64 21.92
N VAL A 313 -2.55 1.57 21.46
CA VAL A 313 -2.90 1.03 20.14
C VAL A 313 -2.30 1.87 19.03
N PHE A 314 -2.42 3.21 19.11
CA PHE A 314 -1.82 4.11 18.10
C PHE A 314 -0.30 3.98 18.02
N ASP A 315 0.38 3.91 19.17
CA ASP A 315 1.83 3.81 19.26
C ASP A 315 2.37 2.39 19.01
N PHE A 316 1.48 1.39 18.90
CA PHE A 316 1.89 0.00 18.69
C PHE A 316 2.71 -0.14 17.40
N ARG A 317 3.89 -0.70 17.53
CA ARG A 317 4.92 -0.76 16.48
C ARG A 317 4.44 -1.30 15.15
N ALA A 318 3.54 -2.31 15.16
CA ALA A 318 3.12 -3.02 13.96
C ALA A 318 2.31 -2.16 12.97
N TYR A 319 1.80 -1.00 13.42
CA TYR A 319 1.13 -0.03 12.57
C TYR A 319 2.07 1.03 11.97
N THR A 320 3.38 0.93 12.24
CA THR A 320 4.41 1.78 11.64
C THR A 320 5.48 0.89 11.02
N ARG A 321 5.64 0.93 9.71
CA ARG A 321 6.47 -0.02 8.95
C ARG A 321 7.90 -0.11 9.48
N LEU A 322 8.54 1.02 9.69
CA LEU A 322 9.92 1.08 10.20
C LEU A 322 10.03 0.49 11.60
N LYS A 323 9.17 0.93 12.54
CA LYS A 323 9.20 0.45 13.95
C LYS A 323 9.05 -1.07 14.05
N GLN A 324 8.20 -1.66 13.21
CA GLN A 324 8.00 -3.12 13.21
C GLN A 324 9.24 -3.86 12.72
N LEU A 325 9.86 -3.42 11.64
CA LEU A 325 11.08 -4.07 11.12
C LEU A 325 12.27 -3.90 12.06
N GLU A 326 12.45 -2.72 12.67
CA GLU A 326 13.44 -2.49 13.72
C GLU A 326 13.24 -3.42 14.92
N TYR A 327 11.98 -3.64 15.31
CA TYR A 327 11.66 -4.60 16.38
C TYR A 327 12.04 -6.02 15.98
N LEU A 328 11.68 -6.50 14.79
CA LEU A 328 12.00 -7.84 14.32
C LEU A 328 13.52 -8.06 14.23
N LEU A 329 14.27 -7.07 13.72
CA LEU A 329 15.74 -7.08 13.69
C LEU A 329 16.33 -7.14 15.10
N ARG A 330 15.92 -6.23 15.99
CA ARG A 330 16.45 -6.14 17.35
C ARG A 330 16.20 -7.40 18.18
N THR A 331 15.07 -8.07 17.93
CA THR A 331 14.70 -9.32 18.62
C THR A 331 15.24 -10.56 17.94
N GLY A 332 16.01 -10.41 16.85
CA GLY A 332 16.60 -11.52 16.13
C GLY A 332 15.59 -12.42 15.41
N GLN A 333 14.35 -11.96 15.20
CA GLN A 333 13.32 -12.70 14.46
C GLN A 333 13.60 -12.70 12.95
N ILE A 334 14.21 -11.63 12.45
CA ILE A 334 14.75 -11.55 11.09
C ILE A 334 16.23 -11.18 11.15
N ASP A 335 17.00 -11.60 10.16
CA ASP A 335 18.40 -11.22 9.98
C ASP A 335 18.55 -9.86 9.27
N ASN A 336 19.80 -9.41 9.09
CA ASN A 336 20.10 -8.14 8.41
C ASN A 336 19.72 -8.11 6.93
N GLN A 337 19.40 -9.26 6.33
CA GLN A 337 18.86 -9.39 4.98
C GLN A 337 17.34 -9.54 4.99
N PHE A 338 16.69 -9.38 6.15
CA PHE A 338 15.25 -9.54 6.38
C PHE A 338 14.72 -10.95 6.06
N TYR A 339 15.55 -11.99 6.22
CA TYR A 339 15.05 -13.36 6.24
C TYR A 339 14.65 -13.75 7.67
N TRP A 340 13.54 -14.47 7.79
CA TRP A 340 13.13 -15.04 9.08
C TRP A 340 14.18 -16.00 9.60
N THR A 341 14.63 -15.80 10.85
CA THR A 341 15.55 -16.70 11.58
C THR A 341 14.73 -17.80 12.25
N GLY A 342 15.13 -19.06 12.14
CA GLY A 342 14.44 -20.19 12.80
C GLY A 342 13.30 -20.83 12.01
N LEU A 343 13.01 -20.35 10.78
CA LEU A 343 12.14 -21.01 9.84
C LEU A 343 12.98 -21.73 8.77
N SER A 344 13.62 -22.83 9.14
CA SER A 344 14.04 -23.81 8.14
C SER A 344 12.78 -24.44 7.56
N GLY A 345 12.45 -24.07 6.33
CA GLY A 345 11.52 -24.70 5.39
C GLY A 345 10.22 -25.29 5.96
N SER A 346 9.10 -24.84 5.45
CA SER A 346 7.72 -25.31 5.64
C SER A 346 7.04 -24.91 6.95
N LEU A 347 6.33 -23.80 6.93
CA LEU A 347 5.11 -23.68 7.72
C LEU A 347 3.94 -24.01 6.78
N ALA A 348 3.50 -25.25 6.89
CA ALA A 348 2.17 -25.68 6.50
C ALA A 348 1.13 -24.72 7.10
N VAL A 349 0.04 -24.52 6.38
CA VAL A 349 -1.19 -23.84 6.78
C VAL A 349 -1.38 -23.99 8.28
N SER A 350 -1.18 -22.95 9.08
CA SER A 350 -1.54 -22.96 10.48
C SER A 350 -3.05 -22.74 10.59
N ASP A 351 -3.69 -23.75 11.08
CA ASP A 351 -5.08 -23.81 11.46
C ASP A 351 -5.50 -22.61 12.32
N THR A 352 -6.75 -22.25 12.18
CA THR A 352 -7.50 -21.18 12.84
C THR A 352 -7.61 -21.30 14.37
N SER A 353 -6.78 -22.12 15.04
CA SER A 353 -6.86 -22.37 16.48
C SER A 353 -6.12 -21.38 17.39
N ASP A 354 -5.17 -20.60 16.87
CA ASP A 354 -4.42 -19.62 17.69
C ASP A 354 -5.12 -18.26 17.84
N GLN A 355 -6.19 -18.01 17.06
CA GLN A 355 -7.02 -16.80 17.17
C GLN A 355 -7.80 -16.76 18.50
N LEU A 356 -8.13 -17.94 19.07
CA LEU A 356 -8.90 -18.05 20.32
C LEU A 356 -8.12 -17.70 21.59
N ALA A 357 -6.79 -17.64 21.54
CA ALA A 357 -5.97 -17.29 22.69
C ALA A 357 -5.88 -15.77 22.90
N VAL A 358 -5.90 -14.98 21.82
CA VAL A 358 -5.87 -13.51 21.86
C VAL A 358 -7.25 -12.96 22.28
N ASP A 359 -8.34 -13.57 21.80
CA ASP A 359 -9.71 -13.18 22.14
C ASP A 359 -10.04 -13.44 23.62
N ARG A 360 -9.39 -14.44 24.26
CA ARG A 360 -9.56 -14.70 25.69
C ARG A 360 -8.83 -13.70 26.59
N ALA A 361 -7.72 -13.12 26.13
CA ALA A 361 -6.97 -12.12 26.90
C ALA A 361 -7.66 -10.76 26.91
N LEU A 362 -8.47 -10.44 25.90
CA LEU A 362 -9.23 -9.19 25.79
C LEU A 362 -10.63 -9.25 26.43
N ALA A 363 -11.12 -10.46 26.80
CA ALA A 363 -12.44 -10.63 27.43
C ALA A 363 -12.37 -10.72 28.97
N THR A 364 -11.21 -10.61 29.58
CA THR A 364 -11.00 -10.73 31.05
C THR A 364 -10.19 -9.57 31.65
N GLY A 365 -10.20 -8.40 31.00
CA GLY A 365 -9.59 -7.18 31.54
C GLY A 365 -10.58 -6.05 31.63
#